data_8ae17fd21f9edff6251f5a74867ee3fa
#
_entry.id   8ae17fd21f9edff6251f5a74867ee3fa
#
_cell.length_a   1.000
_cell.length_b   1.000
_cell.length_c   1.000
_cell.angle_alpha   90.00
_cell.angle_beta   90.00
_cell.angle_gamma   90.00
#
_symmetry.space_group_name_H-M   'P 1'
#
loop_
_entity.id
_entity.type
_entity.pdbx_description
1 polymer ?
#
loop_
_entity_poly.entity_id
_entity_poly.type
_entity_poly.pdbx_seq_one_letter_code
_entity_poly.pdbx_strand_id
1 'polypeptide(L)'
;MGAMWGWITAHWDDQWARFIEGLLLFLIMVVLASFVRRTARGQLKRVQVDPQVNLLVSRIVYLATVLLGVLLFFTVWLKNTALVFGGFGFFALAISLAFQDILKNFIAGIFLLLERPFRLGDEITVDNHTGVVENIEMRTTTLRTTEGEQVLVPNSLVYTGTIINRTRYPTRMFTLTAKVPAEVTVDGLVEELRKQLKGRPDIAKDPPPHIGLQPNVDGGLTLEVRYWLDYRRNDPLAVQAAIGEQIYQAMHSRPAESARSARKPAGT
;
A
#
# COMPACT_ATOMS: atom_id res chain seq x y z
N MET A 1 60.57 24.49 -40.33
CA MET A 1 59.24 25.15 -40.42
C MET A 1 58.21 24.35 -41.21
N GLY A 2 58.53 23.69 -42.33
CA GLY A 2 57.54 22.90 -43.09
C GLY A 2 56.88 21.72 -42.37
N ALA A 3 57.61 20.99 -41.55
CA ALA A 3 57.08 19.83 -40.82
C ALA A 3 56.02 20.21 -39.76
N MET A 4 56.18 21.36 -39.09
CA MET A 4 55.23 21.88 -38.09
C MET A 4 53.93 22.36 -38.74
N TRP A 5 54.01 22.99 -39.93
CA TRP A 5 52.83 23.40 -40.70
C TRP A 5 52.08 22.17 -41.24
N GLY A 6 52.76 21.16 -41.73
CA GLY A 6 52.15 19.92 -42.21
C GLY A 6 51.44 19.15 -41.09
N TRP A 7 52.01 19.16 -39.88
CA TRP A 7 51.38 18.54 -38.72
C TRP A 7 50.11 19.31 -38.27
N ILE A 8 50.17 20.64 -38.26
CA ILE A 8 49.02 21.52 -37.93
C ILE A 8 47.88 21.31 -38.93
N THR A 9 48.16 21.38 -40.25
CA THR A 9 47.11 21.20 -41.27
C THR A 9 46.49 19.82 -41.26
N ALA A 10 47.28 18.75 -41.12
CA ALA A 10 46.74 17.38 -41.01
C ALA A 10 45.88 17.16 -39.79
N HIS A 11 46.19 17.78 -38.64
CA HIS A 11 45.37 17.70 -37.43
C HIS A 11 44.07 18.50 -37.53
N TRP A 12 44.13 19.68 -38.20
CA TRP A 12 42.96 20.50 -38.43
C TRP A 12 41.99 19.80 -39.40
N ASP A 13 42.50 19.25 -40.51
CA ASP A 13 41.69 18.54 -41.50
C ASP A 13 40.97 17.33 -40.88
N ASP A 14 41.67 16.56 -40.06
CA ASP A 14 41.12 15.38 -39.38
C ASP A 14 40.06 15.76 -38.28
N GLN A 15 40.20 16.91 -37.67
CA GLN A 15 39.26 17.40 -36.64
C GLN A 15 37.97 17.95 -37.28
N TRP A 16 38.11 18.68 -38.37
CA TRP A 16 36.96 19.19 -39.14
C TRP A 16 36.20 18.07 -39.86
N ALA A 17 36.89 17.06 -40.38
CA ALA A 17 36.28 15.91 -41.01
C ALA A 17 35.34 15.19 -39.99
N ARG A 18 35.84 14.91 -38.77
CA ARG A 18 35.04 14.28 -37.72
C ARG A 18 33.89 15.13 -37.22
N PHE A 19 34.08 16.45 -37.13
CA PHE A 19 32.98 17.34 -36.79
C PHE A 19 31.86 17.25 -37.83
N ILE A 20 32.21 17.23 -39.14
CA ILE A 20 31.25 17.09 -40.22
C ILE A 20 30.58 15.72 -40.17
N GLU A 21 31.32 14.63 -39.96
CA GLU A 21 30.78 13.28 -39.83
C GLU A 21 29.81 13.16 -38.61
N GLY A 22 30.20 13.69 -37.46
CA GLY A 22 29.37 13.75 -36.28
C GLY A 22 28.10 14.58 -36.50
N LEU A 23 28.24 15.75 -37.18
CA LEU A 23 27.11 16.61 -37.49
C LEU A 23 26.12 15.94 -38.45
N LEU A 24 26.63 15.26 -39.49
CA LEU A 24 25.79 14.50 -40.41
C LEU A 24 25.05 13.40 -39.68
N LEU A 25 25.72 12.65 -38.78
CA LEU A 25 25.09 11.63 -37.95
C LEU A 25 24.02 12.23 -37.06
N PHE A 26 24.28 13.36 -36.42
CA PHE A 26 23.31 14.08 -35.62
C PHE A 26 22.08 14.50 -36.43
N LEU A 27 22.27 15.07 -37.61
CA LEU A 27 21.16 15.44 -38.49
C LEU A 27 20.33 14.25 -38.93
N ILE A 28 20.96 13.11 -39.24
CA ILE A 28 20.28 11.82 -39.50
C ILE A 28 19.44 11.42 -38.32
N MET A 29 19.99 11.53 -37.09
CA MET A 29 19.26 11.17 -35.84
C MET A 29 18.08 12.13 -35.59
N VAL A 30 18.18 13.42 -35.92
CA VAL A 30 17.05 14.37 -35.80
C VAL A 30 15.93 14.02 -36.80
N VAL A 31 16.29 13.64 -38.03
CA VAL A 31 15.32 13.15 -39.04
C VAL A 31 14.66 11.85 -38.52
N LEU A 32 15.47 10.91 -38.05
CA LEU A 32 14.98 9.65 -37.44
C LEU A 32 14.08 9.92 -36.26
N ALA A 33 14.43 10.85 -35.37
CA ALA A 33 13.59 11.26 -34.23
C ALA A 33 12.22 11.76 -34.70
N SER A 34 12.19 12.53 -35.77
CA SER A 34 10.94 13.01 -36.35
C SER A 34 10.09 11.88 -36.92
N PHE A 35 10.73 10.91 -37.57
CA PHE A 35 10.08 9.72 -38.11
C PHE A 35 9.51 8.82 -36.97
N VAL A 36 10.34 8.50 -35.98
CA VAL A 36 9.93 7.70 -34.80
C VAL A 36 8.78 8.37 -34.04
N ARG A 37 8.86 9.70 -33.86
CA ARG A 37 7.76 10.47 -33.25
C ARG A 37 6.47 10.36 -34.05
N ARG A 38 6.51 10.41 -35.38
CA ARG A 38 5.31 10.28 -36.24
C ARG A 38 4.72 8.89 -36.12
N THR A 39 5.57 7.85 -36.14
CA THR A 39 5.15 6.45 -36.00
C THR A 39 4.52 6.19 -34.63
N ALA A 40 5.18 6.64 -33.54
CA ALA A 40 4.66 6.53 -32.18
C ALA A 40 3.28 7.20 -32.05
N ARG A 41 3.12 8.42 -32.56
CA ARG A 41 1.82 9.12 -32.58
C ARG A 41 0.74 8.35 -33.33
N GLY A 42 1.09 7.72 -34.44
CA GLY A 42 0.16 6.92 -35.26
C GLY A 42 -0.32 5.67 -34.54
N GLN A 43 0.60 4.98 -33.85
CA GLN A 43 0.26 3.78 -33.08
C GLN A 43 -0.59 4.10 -31.85
N LEU A 44 -0.22 5.14 -31.06
CA LEU A 44 -0.99 5.54 -29.90
C LEU A 44 -2.41 6.01 -30.25
N LYS A 45 -2.59 6.64 -31.44
CA LYS A 45 -3.93 7.01 -31.91
C LYS A 45 -4.82 5.78 -32.19
N ARG A 46 -4.23 4.66 -32.66
CA ARG A 46 -4.98 3.40 -32.92
C ARG A 46 -5.50 2.77 -31.63
N VAL A 47 -4.78 2.95 -30.52
CA VAL A 47 -5.15 2.42 -29.19
C VAL A 47 -6.09 3.36 -28.44
N GLN A 48 -6.54 4.47 -29.05
CA GLN A 48 -7.44 5.47 -28.43
C GLN A 48 -6.91 6.07 -27.13
N VAL A 49 -5.59 6.23 -27.01
CA VAL A 49 -4.95 6.89 -25.88
C VAL A 49 -5.31 8.37 -25.85
N ASP A 50 -5.50 8.91 -24.65
CA ASP A 50 -5.77 10.34 -24.43
C ASP A 50 -4.83 11.22 -25.26
N PRO A 51 -5.33 12.26 -25.96
CA PRO A 51 -4.53 13.15 -26.79
C PRO A 51 -3.36 13.81 -26.04
N GLN A 52 -3.53 14.11 -24.74
CA GLN A 52 -2.48 14.70 -23.90
C GLN A 52 -1.34 13.70 -23.65
N VAL A 53 -1.69 12.45 -23.33
CA VAL A 53 -0.72 11.35 -23.12
C VAL A 53 0.03 11.06 -24.42
N ASN A 54 -0.67 11.01 -25.57
CA ASN A 54 -0.04 10.82 -26.88
C ASN A 54 0.96 11.94 -27.18
N LEU A 55 0.61 13.19 -26.87
CA LEU A 55 1.52 14.32 -27.05
C LEU A 55 2.76 14.18 -26.16
N LEU A 56 2.59 13.84 -24.89
CA LEU A 56 3.66 13.67 -23.92
C LEU A 56 4.63 12.55 -24.33
N VAL A 57 4.10 11.36 -24.60
CA VAL A 57 4.90 10.19 -24.99
C VAL A 57 5.69 10.48 -26.27
N SER A 58 5.04 11.09 -27.28
CA SER A 58 5.72 11.43 -28.53
C SER A 58 6.81 12.51 -28.36
N ARG A 59 6.68 13.42 -27.37
CA ARG A 59 7.74 14.38 -27.03
C ARG A 59 8.92 13.70 -26.33
N ILE A 60 8.63 12.80 -25.39
CA ILE A 60 9.67 12.03 -24.67
C ILE A 60 10.49 11.19 -25.65
N VAL A 61 9.82 10.46 -26.54
CA VAL A 61 10.49 9.64 -27.58
C VAL A 61 11.35 10.50 -28.50
N TYR A 62 10.85 11.67 -28.92
CA TYR A 62 11.63 12.60 -29.74
C TYR A 62 12.88 13.10 -29.00
N LEU A 63 12.71 13.57 -27.75
CA LEU A 63 13.81 14.05 -26.90
C LEU A 63 14.86 12.98 -26.66
N ALA A 64 14.44 11.74 -26.31
CA ALA A 64 15.36 10.63 -26.10
C ALA A 64 16.18 10.29 -27.34
N THR A 65 15.55 10.33 -28.55
CA THR A 65 16.24 10.05 -29.80
C THR A 65 17.20 11.18 -30.15
N VAL A 66 16.83 12.44 -29.91
CA VAL A 66 17.73 13.59 -30.13
C VAL A 66 18.92 13.53 -29.15
N LEU A 67 18.68 13.20 -27.87
CA LEU A 67 19.73 13.05 -26.87
C LEU A 67 20.74 11.96 -27.26
N LEU A 68 20.25 10.85 -27.80
CA LEU A 68 21.10 9.80 -28.37
C LEU A 68 21.92 10.31 -29.54
N GLY A 69 21.32 11.13 -30.39
CA GLY A 69 22.04 11.81 -31.50
C GLY A 69 23.16 12.71 -31.01
N VAL A 70 22.92 13.47 -29.95
CA VAL A 70 23.94 14.33 -29.30
C VAL A 70 25.09 13.47 -28.74
N LEU A 71 24.76 12.36 -28.06
CA LEU A 71 25.77 11.41 -27.55
C LEU A 71 26.65 10.87 -28.68
N LEU A 72 26.05 10.44 -29.78
CA LEU A 72 26.76 9.91 -30.96
C LEU A 72 27.62 10.98 -31.60
N PHE A 73 27.12 12.20 -31.73
CA PHE A 73 27.90 13.36 -32.24
C PHE A 73 29.18 13.54 -31.43
N PHE A 74 29.08 13.65 -30.10
CA PHE A 74 30.26 13.85 -29.26
C PHE A 74 31.22 12.67 -29.29
N THR A 75 30.69 11.43 -29.41
CA THR A 75 31.52 10.23 -29.51
C THR A 75 32.40 10.22 -30.77
N VAL A 76 31.86 10.66 -31.89
CA VAL A 76 32.60 10.79 -33.17
C VAL A 76 33.57 11.97 -33.11
N TRP A 77 33.14 13.12 -32.62
CA TRP A 77 33.93 14.36 -32.65
C TRP A 77 35.12 14.32 -31.67
N LEU A 78 34.92 13.93 -30.41
CA LEU A 78 35.95 14.12 -29.36
C LEU A 78 37.02 13.04 -29.31
N LYS A 79 36.94 11.94 -30.09
CA LYS A 79 37.87 10.80 -30.03
C LYS A 79 38.01 10.15 -28.62
N ASN A 80 37.67 10.87 -27.60
CA ASN A 80 37.80 10.44 -26.21
C ASN A 80 36.43 9.91 -25.71
N THR A 81 36.15 8.66 -26.04
CA THR A 81 34.91 8.00 -25.66
C THR A 81 34.73 7.94 -24.12
N ALA A 82 35.84 7.85 -23.38
CA ALA A 82 35.79 7.80 -21.89
C ALA A 82 35.22 9.10 -21.31
N LEU A 83 35.59 10.27 -21.88
CA LEU A 83 35.08 11.58 -21.43
C LEU A 83 33.59 11.75 -21.73
N VAL A 84 33.17 11.30 -22.92
CA VAL A 84 31.77 11.34 -23.35
C VAL A 84 30.92 10.41 -22.48
N PHE A 85 31.32 9.13 -22.35
CA PHE A 85 30.60 8.17 -21.54
C PHE A 85 30.61 8.52 -20.03
N GLY A 86 31.72 9.13 -19.53
CA GLY A 86 31.78 9.63 -18.16
C GLY A 86 30.78 10.74 -17.87
N GLY A 87 30.70 11.75 -18.75
CA GLY A 87 29.76 12.85 -18.63
C GLY A 87 28.30 12.40 -18.76
N PHE A 88 27.99 11.61 -19.78
CA PHE A 88 26.64 11.05 -19.97
C PHE A 88 26.28 10.04 -18.88
N GLY A 89 27.25 9.27 -18.37
CA GLY A 89 27.04 8.36 -17.24
C GLY A 89 26.63 9.09 -15.99
N PHE A 90 27.27 10.21 -15.66
CA PHE A 90 26.89 11.05 -14.54
C PHE A 90 25.47 11.62 -14.71
N PHE A 91 25.12 12.09 -15.92
CA PHE A 91 23.79 12.58 -16.24
C PHE A 91 22.74 11.47 -16.13
N ALA A 92 23.06 10.26 -16.62
CA ALA A 92 22.18 9.09 -16.50
C ALA A 92 21.93 8.70 -15.02
N LEU A 93 22.96 8.76 -14.17
CA LEU A 93 22.82 8.55 -12.74
C LEU A 93 21.88 9.59 -12.11
N ALA A 94 22.05 10.87 -12.43
CA ALA A 94 21.18 11.92 -11.93
C ALA A 94 19.70 11.69 -12.31
N ILE A 95 19.45 11.32 -13.57
CA ILE A 95 18.10 10.97 -14.04
C ILE A 95 17.58 9.72 -13.33
N SER A 96 18.41 8.68 -13.18
CA SER A 96 18.03 7.43 -12.48
C SER A 96 17.57 7.70 -11.06
N LEU A 97 18.31 8.54 -10.32
CA LEU A 97 17.93 8.97 -8.98
C LEU A 97 16.62 9.76 -8.96
N ALA A 98 16.40 10.63 -9.95
CA ALA A 98 15.16 11.39 -10.06
C ALA A 98 13.91 10.51 -10.33
N PHE A 99 14.09 9.39 -11.04
CA PHE A 99 13.02 8.44 -11.36
C PHE A 99 12.91 7.26 -10.37
N GLN A 100 13.79 7.18 -9.39
CA GLN A 100 13.89 6.05 -8.47
C GLN A 100 12.56 5.70 -7.80
N ASP A 101 11.83 6.69 -7.28
CA ASP A 101 10.57 6.46 -6.58
C ASP A 101 9.45 5.99 -7.52
N ILE A 102 9.42 6.47 -8.74
CA ILE A 102 8.44 6.03 -9.74
C ILE A 102 8.68 4.56 -10.07
N LEU A 103 9.93 4.20 -10.35
CA LEU A 103 10.31 2.84 -10.69
C LEU A 103 10.08 1.86 -9.53
N LYS A 104 10.41 2.28 -8.30
CA LYS A 104 10.18 1.50 -7.08
C LYS A 104 8.69 1.18 -6.90
N ASN A 105 7.79 2.14 -7.09
CA ASN A 105 6.35 1.92 -6.98
C ASN A 105 5.81 1.02 -8.10
N PHE A 106 6.31 1.18 -9.32
CA PHE A 106 5.92 0.34 -10.45
C PHE A 106 6.32 -1.13 -10.25
N ILE A 107 7.57 -1.38 -9.87
CA ILE A 107 8.08 -2.73 -9.58
C ILE A 107 7.31 -3.35 -8.41
N ALA A 108 7.07 -2.60 -7.33
CA ALA A 108 6.27 -3.06 -6.20
C ALA A 108 4.85 -3.47 -6.63
N GLY A 109 4.20 -2.68 -7.50
CA GLY A 109 2.88 -3.02 -8.05
C GLY A 109 2.87 -4.36 -8.80
N ILE A 110 3.91 -4.61 -9.61
CA ILE A 110 4.06 -5.91 -10.31
C ILE A 110 4.21 -7.06 -9.31
N PHE A 111 5.04 -6.91 -8.27
CA PHE A 111 5.23 -7.95 -7.26
C PHE A 111 3.95 -8.20 -6.44
N LEU A 112 3.20 -7.15 -6.07
CA LEU A 112 1.90 -7.30 -5.40
C LEU A 112 0.91 -8.14 -6.23
N LEU A 113 0.87 -7.92 -7.54
CA LEU A 113 0.01 -8.71 -8.45
C LEU A 113 0.50 -10.15 -8.66
N LEU A 114 1.82 -10.38 -8.57
CA LEU A 114 2.42 -11.70 -8.75
C LEU A 114 2.33 -12.56 -7.49
N GLU A 115 2.77 -12.02 -6.36
CA GLU A 115 2.83 -12.73 -5.06
C GLU A 115 1.47 -12.80 -4.36
N ARG A 116 0.61 -11.83 -4.58
CA ARG A 116 -0.76 -11.74 -4.04
C ARG A 116 -0.84 -11.94 -2.53
N PRO A 117 -0.14 -11.14 -1.72
CA PRO A 117 -0.21 -11.23 -0.27
C PRO A 117 -1.63 -10.97 0.25
N PHE A 118 -2.44 -10.24 -0.50
CA PHE A 118 -3.87 -10.02 -0.32
C PHE A 118 -4.57 -10.04 -1.67
N ARG A 119 -5.90 -10.06 -1.68
CA ARG A 119 -6.75 -10.07 -2.88
C ARG A 119 -7.63 -8.83 -2.92
N LEU A 120 -8.18 -8.53 -4.09
CA LEU A 120 -9.26 -7.55 -4.21
C LEU A 120 -10.44 -7.98 -3.34
N GLY A 121 -10.99 -7.05 -2.58
CA GLY A 121 -12.03 -7.30 -1.59
C GLY A 121 -11.53 -7.67 -0.20
N ASP A 122 -10.23 -7.90 0.00
CA ASP A 122 -9.67 -8.09 1.34
C ASP A 122 -9.62 -6.76 2.10
N GLU A 123 -9.94 -6.80 3.38
CA GLU A 123 -9.70 -5.69 4.30
C GLU A 123 -8.27 -5.77 4.83
N ILE A 124 -7.46 -4.77 4.52
CA ILE A 124 -6.07 -4.70 4.97
C ILE A 124 -5.81 -3.42 5.76
N THR A 125 -4.85 -3.50 6.66
CA THR A 125 -4.24 -2.32 7.29
C THR A 125 -2.79 -2.23 6.81
N VAL A 126 -2.44 -1.10 6.22
CA VAL A 126 -1.08 -0.77 5.80
C VAL A 126 -0.74 0.58 6.40
N ASP A 127 0.38 0.65 7.11
CA ASP A 127 0.73 1.83 7.88
C ASP A 127 -0.43 2.20 8.83
N ASN A 128 -0.97 3.41 8.75
CA ASN A 128 -2.10 3.85 9.57
C ASN A 128 -3.46 3.82 8.83
N HIS A 129 -3.51 3.21 7.65
CA HIS A 129 -4.73 3.17 6.83
C HIS A 129 -5.33 1.76 6.81
N THR A 130 -6.61 1.68 7.18
CA THR A 130 -7.40 0.44 7.11
C THR A 130 -8.50 0.61 6.07
N GLY A 131 -8.66 -0.39 5.19
CA GLY A 131 -9.73 -0.37 4.20
C GLY A 131 -9.77 -1.63 3.36
N VAL A 132 -10.85 -1.74 2.58
CA VAL A 132 -11.04 -2.82 1.61
C VAL A 132 -10.27 -2.50 0.33
N VAL A 133 -9.49 -3.44 -0.17
CA VAL A 133 -8.74 -3.29 -1.41
C VAL A 133 -9.70 -3.29 -2.59
N GLU A 134 -9.81 -2.16 -3.28
CA GLU A 134 -10.64 -2.02 -4.49
C GLU A 134 -9.84 -2.29 -5.77
N ASN A 135 -8.61 -1.78 -5.84
CA ASN A 135 -7.77 -1.92 -7.04
C ASN A 135 -6.28 -1.84 -6.70
N ILE A 136 -5.47 -2.49 -7.54
CA ILE A 136 -4.01 -2.37 -7.53
C ILE A 136 -3.62 -1.80 -8.90
N GLU A 137 -3.24 -0.53 -8.91
CA GLU A 137 -2.83 0.19 -10.11
C GLU A 137 -1.31 0.16 -10.28
N MET A 138 -0.82 0.78 -11.36
CA MET A 138 0.59 0.77 -11.72
C MET A 138 1.51 1.29 -10.60
N ARG A 139 1.10 2.31 -9.83
CA ARG A 139 1.91 2.91 -8.76
C ARG A 139 1.26 2.95 -7.39
N THR A 140 -0.05 2.71 -7.31
CA THR A 140 -0.84 2.83 -6.08
C THR A 140 -1.78 1.65 -5.91
N THR A 141 -2.03 1.27 -4.66
CA THR A 141 -3.12 0.40 -4.24
C THR A 141 -4.23 1.27 -3.68
N THR A 142 -5.45 1.09 -4.19
CA THR A 142 -6.64 1.83 -3.75
C THR A 142 -7.35 1.06 -2.66
N LEU A 143 -7.55 1.70 -1.51
CA LEU A 143 -8.33 1.20 -0.39
C LEU A 143 -9.58 2.05 -0.21
N ARG A 144 -10.70 1.41 0.15
CA ARG A 144 -11.92 2.09 0.60
C ARG A 144 -12.07 1.87 2.10
N THR A 145 -12.11 2.97 2.87
CA THR A 145 -12.30 2.91 4.33
C THR A 145 -13.75 2.56 4.70
N THR A 146 -13.98 2.26 5.97
CA THR A 146 -15.33 2.04 6.52
C THR A 146 -16.19 3.30 6.46
N GLU A 147 -15.57 4.48 6.46
CA GLU A 147 -16.23 5.79 6.33
C GLU A 147 -16.58 6.10 4.87
N GLY A 148 -16.18 5.23 3.91
CA GLY A 148 -16.45 5.41 2.49
C GLY A 148 -15.42 6.27 1.76
N GLU A 149 -14.30 6.60 2.39
CA GLU A 149 -13.23 7.39 1.80
C GLU A 149 -12.30 6.53 0.93
N GLN A 150 -11.80 7.11 -0.15
CA GLN A 150 -10.78 6.50 -1.00
C GLN A 150 -9.38 6.88 -0.49
N VAL A 151 -8.57 5.89 -0.19
CA VAL A 151 -7.15 6.07 0.18
C VAL A 151 -6.26 5.47 -0.89
N LEU A 152 -5.35 6.27 -1.46
CA LEU A 152 -4.38 5.86 -2.45
C LEU A 152 -3.03 5.63 -1.77
N VAL A 153 -2.66 4.38 -1.55
CA VAL A 153 -1.40 4.00 -0.89
C VAL A 153 -0.35 3.68 -1.97
N PRO A 154 0.84 4.30 -1.94
CA PRO A 154 1.94 3.95 -2.85
C PRO A 154 2.29 2.45 -2.76
N ASN A 155 2.42 1.78 -3.90
CA ASN A 155 2.69 0.33 -3.94
C ASN A 155 3.98 -0.05 -3.21
N SER A 156 5.02 0.80 -3.27
CA SER A 156 6.27 0.55 -2.55
C SER A 156 6.08 0.52 -1.04
N LEU A 157 5.19 1.36 -0.50
CA LEU A 157 4.86 1.37 0.92
C LEU A 157 4.10 0.10 1.31
N VAL A 158 3.15 -0.33 0.47
CA VAL A 158 2.41 -1.57 0.68
C VAL A 158 3.35 -2.78 0.66
N TYR A 159 4.26 -2.85 -0.34
CA TYR A 159 5.12 -4.02 -0.54
C TYR A 159 6.22 -4.15 0.52
N THR A 160 6.80 -3.04 0.98
CA THR A 160 7.89 -3.05 1.97
C THR A 160 7.41 -2.91 3.41
N GLY A 161 6.17 -2.44 3.62
CA GLY A 161 5.58 -2.24 4.94
C GLY A 161 4.96 -3.50 5.54
N THR A 162 4.51 -3.37 6.78
CA THR A 162 3.74 -4.43 7.43
C THR A 162 2.30 -4.39 6.92
N ILE A 163 1.81 -5.52 6.41
CA ILE A 163 0.43 -5.70 5.98
C ILE A 163 -0.30 -6.54 7.02
N ILE A 164 -1.36 -6.00 7.62
CA ILE A 164 -2.29 -6.77 8.44
C ILE A 164 -3.50 -7.09 7.56
N ASN A 165 -3.61 -8.32 7.09
CA ASN A 165 -4.79 -8.77 6.35
C ASN A 165 -5.85 -9.27 7.33
N ARG A 166 -6.97 -8.52 7.42
CA ARG A 166 -8.05 -8.78 8.37
C ARG A 166 -9.06 -9.82 7.87
N THR A 167 -9.03 -10.11 6.56
CA THR A 167 -10.00 -11.01 5.89
C THR A 167 -9.39 -12.35 5.47
N ARG A 168 -8.09 -12.53 5.63
CA ARG A 168 -7.38 -13.76 5.26
C ARG A 168 -7.93 -14.98 6.01
N TYR A 169 -8.13 -14.83 7.32
CA TYR A 169 -8.68 -15.87 8.17
C TYR A 169 -10.16 -15.60 8.45
N PRO A 170 -11.02 -16.61 8.40
CA PRO A 170 -12.45 -16.40 8.56
C PRO A 170 -12.84 -16.01 9.98
N THR A 171 -12.07 -16.44 10.97
CA THR A 171 -12.35 -16.19 12.39
C THR A 171 -11.42 -15.13 12.96
N ARG A 172 -11.98 -14.18 13.72
CA ARG A 172 -11.25 -13.13 14.44
C ARG A 172 -11.65 -13.12 15.90
N MET A 173 -10.69 -12.77 16.76
CA MET A 173 -10.94 -12.54 18.18
C MET A 173 -11.50 -11.14 18.39
N PHE A 174 -12.59 -11.06 19.14
CA PHE A 174 -13.18 -9.83 19.62
C PHE A 174 -13.12 -9.81 21.15
N THR A 175 -12.89 -8.62 21.70
CA THR A 175 -12.85 -8.40 23.15
C THR A 175 -13.92 -7.41 23.53
N LEU A 176 -14.73 -7.76 24.51
CA LEU A 176 -15.73 -6.92 25.13
C LEU A 176 -15.36 -6.73 26.59
N THR A 177 -15.36 -5.47 27.04
CA THR A 177 -15.08 -5.14 28.43
C THR A 177 -16.30 -4.42 29.03
N ALA A 178 -16.68 -4.81 30.24
CA ALA A 178 -17.74 -4.14 30.97
C ALA A 178 -17.32 -3.93 32.45
N LYS A 179 -17.57 -2.74 32.98
CA LYS A 179 -17.37 -2.49 34.43
C LYS A 179 -18.43 -3.25 35.19
N VAL A 180 -18.01 -4.00 36.21
CA VAL A 180 -18.93 -4.71 37.12
C VAL A 180 -19.33 -3.74 38.22
N PRO A 181 -20.64 -3.39 38.35
CA PRO A 181 -21.11 -2.56 39.44
C PRO A 181 -20.82 -3.23 40.82
N ALA A 182 -20.56 -2.41 41.83
CA ALA A 182 -20.23 -2.91 43.19
C ALA A 182 -21.37 -3.70 43.81
N GLU A 183 -22.60 -3.48 43.35
CA GLU A 183 -23.82 -4.14 43.83
C GLU A 183 -24.02 -5.52 43.19
N VAL A 184 -23.16 -5.95 42.29
CA VAL A 184 -23.29 -7.24 41.58
C VAL A 184 -22.46 -8.31 42.27
N THR A 185 -23.11 -9.42 42.58
CA THR A 185 -22.41 -10.61 43.11
C THR A 185 -21.69 -11.32 41.95
N VAL A 186 -20.36 -11.39 42.04
CA VAL A 186 -19.52 -11.98 40.98
C VAL A 186 -19.46 -13.50 41.02
N ASP A 187 -19.88 -14.12 42.15
CA ASP A 187 -19.89 -15.57 42.29
C ASP A 187 -20.82 -16.23 41.28
N GLY A 188 -20.24 -17.13 40.48
CA GLY A 188 -20.95 -17.85 39.42
C GLY A 188 -21.28 -17.02 38.18
N LEU A 189 -21.01 -15.70 38.14
CA LEU A 189 -21.24 -14.84 36.95
C LEU A 189 -20.44 -15.33 35.74
N VAL A 190 -19.16 -15.64 35.97
CA VAL A 190 -18.23 -16.11 34.90
C VAL A 190 -18.71 -17.45 34.33
N GLU A 191 -19.15 -18.38 35.19
CA GLU A 191 -19.62 -19.70 34.76
C GLU A 191 -20.94 -19.62 33.99
N GLU A 192 -21.86 -18.77 34.42
CA GLU A 192 -23.13 -18.56 33.73
C GLU A 192 -22.91 -17.97 32.33
N LEU A 193 -22.12 -16.91 32.24
CA LEU A 193 -21.77 -16.29 30.96
C LEU A 193 -21.03 -17.30 30.06
N ARG A 194 -20.12 -18.09 30.59
CA ARG A 194 -19.43 -19.14 29.84
C ARG A 194 -20.40 -20.18 29.28
N LYS A 195 -21.39 -20.59 30.03
CA LYS A 195 -22.43 -21.53 29.59
C LYS A 195 -23.29 -20.91 28.48
N GLN A 196 -23.70 -19.65 28.65
CA GLN A 196 -24.51 -18.93 27.67
C GLN A 196 -23.74 -18.72 26.35
N LEU A 197 -22.47 -18.30 26.42
CA LEU A 197 -21.65 -18.03 25.24
C LEU A 197 -21.27 -19.33 24.49
N LYS A 198 -21.00 -20.44 25.20
CA LYS A 198 -20.74 -21.74 24.56
C LYS A 198 -21.93 -22.27 23.76
N GLY A 199 -23.14 -21.88 24.10
CA GLY A 199 -24.37 -22.30 23.41
C GLY A 199 -24.67 -21.48 22.15
N ARG A 200 -23.94 -20.41 21.89
CA ARG A 200 -24.21 -19.51 20.75
C ARG A 200 -23.69 -20.09 19.43
N PRO A 201 -24.51 -20.12 18.37
CA PRO A 201 -24.11 -20.64 17.06
C PRO A 201 -23.19 -19.68 16.28
N ASP A 202 -23.22 -18.40 16.63
CA ASP A 202 -22.44 -17.33 15.98
C ASP A 202 -21.02 -17.20 16.53
N ILE A 203 -20.70 -17.83 17.67
CA ILE A 203 -19.37 -17.87 18.27
C ILE A 203 -18.64 -19.16 17.90
N ALA A 204 -17.37 -19.05 17.53
CA ALA A 204 -16.53 -20.22 17.27
C ALA A 204 -16.37 -21.07 18.54
N LYS A 205 -16.46 -22.38 18.38
CA LYS A 205 -16.30 -23.33 19.51
C LYS A 205 -14.83 -23.58 19.84
N ASP A 206 -13.97 -23.41 18.85
CA ASP A 206 -12.53 -23.58 18.97
C ASP A 206 -11.82 -22.40 18.25
N PRO A 207 -11.04 -21.57 18.97
CA PRO A 207 -10.86 -21.58 20.44
C PRO A 207 -12.15 -21.21 21.21
N PRO A 208 -12.34 -21.75 22.42
CA PRO A 208 -13.52 -21.45 23.24
C PRO A 208 -13.47 -19.99 23.74
N PRO A 209 -14.64 -19.38 24.04
CA PRO A 209 -14.69 -18.06 24.64
C PRO A 209 -14.00 -18.03 26.00
N HIS A 210 -13.22 -16.98 26.23
CA HIS A 210 -12.55 -16.74 27.53
C HIS A 210 -13.26 -15.60 28.25
N ILE A 211 -13.58 -15.83 29.52
CA ILE A 211 -14.21 -14.85 30.39
C ILE A 211 -13.38 -14.71 31.64
N GLY A 212 -12.98 -13.51 31.96
CA GLY A 212 -12.18 -13.19 33.13
C GLY A 212 -12.65 -11.94 33.84
N LEU A 213 -12.33 -11.83 35.12
CA LEU A 213 -12.49 -10.64 35.93
C LEU A 213 -11.11 -10.07 36.21
N GLN A 214 -10.94 -8.77 35.99
CA GLN A 214 -9.70 -8.07 36.28
C GLN A 214 -9.97 -6.89 37.21
N PRO A 215 -9.13 -6.67 38.24
CA PRO A 215 -9.23 -5.48 39.09
C PRO A 215 -8.94 -4.24 38.21
N ASN A 216 -9.73 -3.20 38.38
CA ASN A 216 -9.44 -1.91 37.73
C ASN A 216 -8.75 -0.95 38.71
N VAL A 217 -8.23 0.14 38.16
CA VAL A 217 -7.46 1.14 38.93
C VAL A 217 -8.29 1.82 40.01
N ASP A 218 -9.61 1.86 39.86
CA ASP A 218 -10.55 2.48 40.82
C ASP A 218 -10.99 1.52 41.94
N GLY A 219 -10.36 0.34 42.09
CA GLY A 219 -10.69 -0.66 43.08
C GLY A 219 -11.93 -1.51 42.77
N GLY A 220 -12.54 -1.32 41.59
CA GLY A 220 -13.63 -2.14 41.09
C GLY A 220 -13.16 -3.32 40.25
N LEU A 221 -14.11 -4.05 39.67
CA LEU A 221 -13.83 -5.17 38.77
C LEU A 221 -14.28 -4.84 37.36
N THR A 222 -13.49 -5.27 36.38
CA THR A 222 -13.82 -5.23 34.95
C THR A 222 -13.99 -6.67 34.46
N LEU A 223 -15.13 -6.96 33.88
CA LEU A 223 -15.39 -8.20 33.16
C LEU A 223 -14.79 -8.09 31.78
N GLU A 224 -13.93 -9.03 31.41
CA GLU A 224 -13.37 -9.14 30.05
C GLU A 224 -13.89 -10.43 29.42
N VAL A 225 -14.52 -10.30 28.24
CA VAL A 225 -15.04 -11.40 27.45
C VAL A 225 -14.33 -11.41 26.10
N ARG A 226 -13.52 -12.43 25.83
CA ARG A 226 -12.86 -12.67 24.55
C ARG A 226 -13.55 -13.82 23.86
N TYR A 227 -13.92 -13.62 22.60
CA TYR A 227 -14.56 -14.65 21.79
C TYR A 227 -14.09 -14.57 20.35
N TRP A 228 -14.18 -15.70 19.65
CA TRP A 228 -13.83 -15.80 18.24
C TRP A 228 -15.11 -15.84 17.42
N LEU A 229 -15.16 -15.04 16.36
CA LEU A 229 -16.30 -14.87 15.48
C LEU A 229 -15.91 -15.10 14.03
N ASP A 230 -16.69 -15.91 13.31
CA ASP A 230 -16.65 -15.96 11.85
C ASP A 230 -17.40 -14.75 11.28
N TYR A 231 -16.65 -13.67 11.04
CA TYR A 231 -17.22 -12.39 10.60
C TYR A 231 -17.67 -12.40 9.12
N ARG A 232 -17.37 -13.47 8.35
CA ARG A 232 -17.93 -13.64 6.99
C ARG A 232 -19.39 -14.06 7.00
N ARG A 233 -19.82 -14.71 8.08
CA ARG A 233 -21.18 -15.24 8.26
C ARG A 233 -22.03 -14.39 9.18
N ASN A 234 -21.38 -13.62 10.05
CA ASN A 234 -22.06 -12.89 11.11
C ASN A 234 -21.60 -11.43 11.11
N ASP A 235 -22.52 -10.51 11.34
CA ASP A 235 -22.19 -9.10 11.55
C ASP A 235 -21.53 -8.92 12.93
N PRO A 236 -20.27 -8.47 13.02
CA PRO A 236 -19.58 -8.29 14.28
C PRO A 236 -20.29 -7.32 15.24
N LEU A 237 -20.88 -6.24 14.70
CA LEU A 237 -21.57 -5.24 15.53
C LEU A 237 -22.84 -5.80 16.15
N ALA A 238 -23.64 -6.52 15.38
CA ALA A 238 -24.84 -7.18 15.87
C ALA A 238 -24.54 -8.23 16.96
N VAL A 239 -23.51 -9.05 16.75
CA VAL A 239 -23.08 -10.07 17.73
C VAL A 239 -22.53 -9.39 18.99
N GLN A 240 -21.73 -8.33 18.84
CA GLN A 240 -21.19 -7.58 19.98
C GLN A 240 -22.30 -6.94 20.82
N ALA A 241 -23.31 -6.35 20.19
CA ALA A 241 -24.47 -5.78 20.87
C ALA A 241 -25.27 -6.87 21.63
N ALA A 242 -25.52 -8.01 20.99
CA ALA A 242 -26.24 -9.12 21.62
C ALA A 242 -25.49 -9.72 22.83
N ILE A 243 -24.16 -9.85 22.75
CA ILE A 243 -23.34 -10.29 23.89
C ILE A 243 -23.33 -9.23 24.99
N GLY A 244 -23.23 -7.94 24.62
CA GLY A 244 -23.30 -6.83 25.58
C GLY A 244 -24.62 -6.85 26.38
N GLU A 245 -25.75 -7.07 25.69
CA GLU A 245 -27.06 -7.20 26.33
C GLU A 245 -27.12 -8.42 27.28
N GLN A 246 -26.60 -9.58 26.87
CA GLN A 246 -26.52 -10.76 27.76
C GLN A 246 -25.67 -10.49 29.00
N ILE A 247 -24.52 -9.82 28.85
CA ILE A 247 -23.68 -9.41 29.98
C ILE A 247 -24.46 -8.50 30.93
N TYR A 248 -25.15 -7.49 30.35
CA TYR A 248 -25.96 -6.55 31.14
C TYR A 248 -27.07 -7.28 31.91
N GLN A 249 -27.81 -8.17 31.28
CA GLN A 249 -28.87 -8.97 31.93
C GLN A 249 -28.32 -9.89 33.03
N ALA A 250 -27.18 -10.57 32.77
CA ALA A 250 -26.55 -11.45 33.77
C ALA A 250 -26.09 -10.67 35.00
N MET A 251 -25.63 -9.44 34.85
CA MET A 251 -25.23 -8.57 35.96
C MET A 251 -26.45 -8.09 36.76
N HIS A 252 -27.55 -7.71 36.10
CA HIS A 252 -28.74 -7.17 36.76
C HIS A 252 -29.62 -8.24 37.40
N SER A 253 -29.53 -9.49 37.00
CA SER A 253 -30.21 -10.61 37.65
C SER A 253 -29.59 -11.03 39.01
N ARG A 254 -28.42 -10.44 39.36
CA ARG A 254 -27.63 -10.81 40.56
C ARG A 254 -27.32 -9.60 41.45
N PRO A 255 -28.34 -8.99 42.08
CA PRO A 255 -28.11 -7.92 43.04
C PRO A 255 -27.32 -8.48 44.25
N ALA A 256 -26.44 -7.65 44.82
CA ALA A 256 -25.64 -8.02 46.00
C ALA A 256 -26.56 -8.40 47.17
N GLU A 257 -26.08 -9.31 47.99
CA GLU A 257 -26.82 -9.82 49.16
C GLU A 257 -27.25 -8.74 50.16
N SER A 258 -26.45 -7.63 50.23
CA SER A 258 -26.79 -6.44 51.01
C SER A 258 -28.09 -5.76 50.54
N ALA A 259 -28.42 -5.80 49.25
CA ALA A 259 -29.68 -5.28 48.74
C ALA A 259 -30.85 -6.23 48.99
N ARG A 260 -30.62 -7.55 49.22
CA ARG A 260 -31.65 -8.52 49.62
C ARG A 260 -32.06 -8.35 51.09
N SER A 261 -31.10 -8.01 51.96
CA SER A 261 -31.40 -7.84 53.40
C SER A 261 -32.20 -6.54 53.63
N ALA A 262 -31.98 -5.48 52.87
CA ALA A 262 -32.72 -4.23 52.94
C ALA A 262 -34.18 -4.34 52.41
N ARG A 263 -34.49 -5.39 51.64
CA ARG A 263 -35.85 -5.65 51.10
C ARG A 263 -36.67 -6.63 51.95
N LYS A 264 -36.10 -7.18 53.02
CA LYS A 264 -36.90 -8.03 53.94
C LYS A 264 -37.77 -7.09 54.78
N PRO A 265 -39.12 -7.11 54.65
CA PRO A 265 -39.95 -6.26 55.49
C PRO A 265 -39.73 -6.72 56.94
N ALA A 266 -39.52 -5.75 57.83
CA ALA A 266 -39.52 -5.98 59.26
C ALA A 266 -40.86 -6.66 59.59
N GLY A 267 -40.82 -7.96 59.86
CA GLY A 267 -41.99 -8.77 60.21
C GLY A 267 -42.58 -8.21 61.45
N THR A 268 -43.89 -8.00 61.39
CA THR A 268 -44.81 -7.73 62.44
C THR A 268 -44.70 -8.75 63.57
#